data_b44b894d8c3aa3f7f2f0ab82e7974832
#
_entry.id   b44b894d8c3aa3f7f2f0ab82e7974832
#
_cell.length_a   1.000
_cell.length_b   1.000
_cell.length_c   1.000
_cell.angle_alpha   90.00
_cell.angle_beta   90.00
_cell.angle_gamma   90.00
#
_symmetry.space_group_name_H-M   'P 1'
#
loop_
_entity.id
_entity.type
_entity.pdbx_description
1 polymer ?
#
loop_
_entity_poly.entity_id
_entity_poly.type
_entity_poly.pdbx_seq_one_letter_code
_entity_poly.pdbx_strand_id
1 'polypeptide(L)'
;MLILLLIPLTLYIGVFYLGNKKYYFISLMVLLECMLPFFLIFEGRKPQARELVIIAVLCAIGIAGRAAFFMLPQFKPVMALTIVAGVAFGGETGFLVGAMTMLASNVLFGQGPLTPWQMFAMGIIGFLAGLLFRKGLLRRNRGALCVFGALAAILIYGGIMNPASALTWVGELNGTILLTYYISGLPFDCIQAAATWLFLWFGAEPMLEKLDRIKVKYGMVEV
;
A
#
# COMPACT_ATOMS: atom_id res chain seq x y z
N MET A 1 0.89 9.73 19.92
CA MET A 1 0.06 9.87 21.11
C MET A 1 -1.45 9.87 20.79
N LEU A 2 -1.92 10.67 19.82
CA LEU A 2 -3.36 10.73 19.46
C LEU A 2 -3.96 9.37 19.06
N ILE A 3 -3.24 8.57 18.30
CA ILE A 3 -3.69 7.24 17.82
C ILE A 3 -3.82 6.23 18.93
N LEU A 4 -2.92 6.27 19.91
CA LEU A 4 -2.98 5.40 21.09
C LEU A 4 -4.22 5.64 21.96
N LEU A 5 -4.89 6.80 21.79
CA LEU A 5 -6.16 7.13 22.43
C LEU A 5 -7.35 6.90 21.50
N LEU A 6 -7.22 7.23 20.20
CA LEU A 6 -8.32 7.11 19.24
C LEU A 6 -8.70 5.65 18.98
N ILE A 7 -7.73 4.78 18.71
CA ILE A 7 -8.01 3.37 18.42
C ILE A 7 -8.73 2.66 19.57
N PRO A 8 -8.26 2.72 20.84
CA PRO A 8 -9.00 2.15 21.97
C PRO A 8 -10.40 2.76 22.15
N LEU A 9 -10.54 4.06 21.91
CA LEU A 9 -11.84 4.75 22.00
C LEU A 9 -12.82 4.27 20.92
N THR A 10 -12.35 4.14 19.68
CA THR A 10 -13.14 3.61 18.56
C THR A 10 -13.55 2.15 18.79
N LEU A 11 -12.65 1.34 19.31
CA LEU A 11 -12.95 -0.04 19.68
C LEU A 11 -13.96 -0.10 20.83
N TYR A 12 -13.80 0.74 21.87
CA TYR A 12 -14.73 0.80 22.99
C TYR A 12 -16.12 1.23 22.53
N ILE A 13 -16.24 2.31 21.78
CA ILE A 13 -17.51 2.78 21.21
C ILE A 13 -18.11 1.71 20.28
N GLY A 14 -17.27 1.08 19.46
CA GLY A 14 -17.69 0.03 18.53
C GLY A 14 -18.32 -1.17 19.24
N VAL A 15 -17.66 -1.68 20.27
CA VAL A 15 -18.11 -2.86 21.02
C VAL A 15 -19.35 -2.55 21.87
N PHE A 16 -19.37 -1.43 22.60
CA PHE A 16 -20.43 -1.14 23.57
C PHE A 16 -21.67 -0.47 22.98
N TYR A 17 -21.52 0.38 21.93
CA TYR A 17 -22.64 1.13 21.37
C TYR A 17 -23.14 0.61 20.02
N LEU A 18 -22.27 0.03 19.19
CA LEU A 18 -22.64 -0.43 17.85
C LEU A 18 -23.01 -1.91 17.78
N GLY A 19 -22.71 -2.67 18.84
CA GLY A 19 -22.99 -4.12 18.92
C GLY A 19 -22.11 -4.96 18.01
N ASN A 20 -21.97 -6.24 18.34
CA ASN A 20 -21.07 -7.18 17.66
C ASN A 20 -21.30 -7.40 16.15
N LYS A 21 -22.38 -6.88 15.57
CA LYS A 21 -22.72 -7.07 14.16
C LYS A 21 -22.13 -6.01 13.21
N LYS A 22 -21.34 -5.06 13.69
CA LYS A 22 -20.81 -3.96 12.88
C LYS A 22 -19.27 -3.95 12.80
N TYR A 23 -18.64 -5.14 12.87
CA TYR A 23 -17.19 -5.29 12.77
C TYR A 23 -16.55 -4.58 11.58
N TYR A 24 -17.23 -4.61 10.42
CA TYR A 24 -16.75 -3.93 9.23
C TYR A 24 -16.57 -2.42 9.45
N PHE A 25 -17.57 -1.76 10.03
CA PHE A 25 -17.53 -0.32 10.26
C PHE A 25 -16.44 0.06 11.27
N ILE A 26 -16.33 -0.70 12.36
CA ILE A 26 -15.30 -0.50 13.39
C ILE A 26 -13.91 -0.68 12.77
N SER A 27 -13.70 -1.74 12.01
CA SER A 27 -12.42 -2.04 11.34
C SER A 27 -12.06 -0.96 10.33
N LEU A 28 -13.05 -0.42 9.60
CA LEU A 28 -12.85 0.68 8.66
C LEU A 28 -12.40 1.96 9.39
N MET A 29 -13.04 2.30 10.52
CA MET A 29 -12.65 3.46 11.32
C MET A 29 -11.22 3.33 11.86
N VAL A 30 -10.89 2.19 12.46
CA VAL A 30 -9.53 1.91 12.95
C VAL A 30 -8.50 2.01 11.82
N LEU A 31 -8.83 1.50 10.64
CA LEU A 31 -7.94 1.57 9.48
C LEU A 31 -7.68 3.02 9.04
N LEU A 32 -8.72 3.84 8.98
CA LEU A 32 -8.59 5.27 8.65
C LEU A 32 -7.76 6.00 9.70
N GLU A 33 -7.96 5.70 10.98
CA GLU A 33 -7.14 6.24 12.08
C GLU A 33 -5.68 5.84 11.95
N CYS A 34 -5.37 4.59 11.53
CA CYS A 34 -4.00 4.14 11.26
C CYS A 34 -3.34 4.85 10.07
N MET A 35 -4.12 5.36 9.12
CA MET A 35 -3.59 6.11 7.97
C MET A 35 -3.26 7.57 8.31
N LEU A 36 -3.98 8.18 9.24
CA LEU A 36 -3.81 9.59 9.60
C LEU A 36 -2.36 10.01 9.91
N PRO A 37 -1.56 9.24 10.69
CA PRO A 37 -0.19 9.64 11.01
C PRO A 37 0.68 9.84 9.78
N PHE A 38 0.52 8.99 8.78
CA PHE A 38 1.34 9.08 7.56
C PHE A 38 1.05 10.37 6.80
N PHE A 39 -0.22 10.77 6.73
CA PHE A 39 -0.60 12.05 6.12
C PHE A 39 -0.12 13.25 6.95
N LEU A 40 -0.31 13.21 8.29
CA LEU A 40 0.10 14.29 9.19
C LEU A 40 1.63 14.48 9.25
N ILE A 41 2.40 13.38 9.27
CA ILE A 41 3.86 13.43 9.27
C ILE A 41 4.35 14.02 7.95
N PHE A 42 3.76 13.59 6.82
CA PHE A 42 4.13 14.13 5.51
C PHE A 42 3.81 15.63 5.40
N GLU A 43 2.62 16.05 5.82
CA GLU A 43 2.23 17.46 5.85
C GLU A 43 3.15 18.28 6.77
N GLY A 44 3.48 17.73 7.96
CA GLY A 44 4.36 18.37 8.93
C GLY A 44 5.79 18.63 8.42
N ARG A 45 6.28 17.81 7.48
CA ARG A 45 7.58 18.02 6.82
C ARG A 45 7.59 19.22 5.85
N LYS A 46 6.44 19.82 5.55
CA LYS A 46 6.27 20.89 4.56
C LYS A 46 6.93 20.51 3.21
N PRO A 47 6.41 19.48 2.54
CA PRO A 47 7.03 18.96 1.31
C PRO A 47 7.16 20.06 0.27
N GLN A 48 8.25 20.05 -0.47
CA GLN A 48 8.44 21.00 -1.57
C GLN A 48 7.44 20.69 -2.70
N ALA A 49 7.01 21.71 -3.44
CA ALA A 49 6.11 21.54 -4.58
C ALA A 49 6.64 20.51 -5.60
N ARG A 50 7.96 20.40 -5.75
CA ARG A 50 8.63 19.41 -6.61
C ARG A 50 8.39 17.97 -6.15
N GLU A 51 8.39 17.71 -4.84
CA GLU A 51 8.10 16.39 -4.27
C GLU A 51 6.65 15.99 -4.56
N LEU A 52 5.71 16.92 -4.38
CA LEU A 52 4.30 16.69 -4.70
C LEU A 52 4.08 16.34 -6.18
N VAL A 53 4.77 17.04 -7.09
CA VAL A 53 4.70 16.73 -8.52
C VAL A 53 5.21 15.33 -8.82
N ILE A 54 6.32 14.90 -8.18
CA ILE A 54 6.86 13.54 -8.40
C ILE A 54 5.89 12.48 -7.86
N ILE A 55 5.31 12.70 -6.69
CA ILE A 55 4.29 11.80 -6.12
C ILE A 55 3.11 11.69 -7.10
N ALA A 56 2.60 12.82 -7.59
CA ALA A 56 1.50 12.84 -8.55
C ALA A 56 1.83 12.09 -9.84
N VAL A 57 3.04 12.26 -10.38
CA VAL A 57 3.51 11.55 -11.58
C VAL A 57 3.62 10.05 -11.32
N LEU A 58 4.18 9.62 -10.19
CA LEU A 58 4.25 8.20 -9.82
C LEU A 58 2.87 7.58 -9.66
N CYS A 59 1.93 8.29 -9.03
CA CYS A 59 0.54 7.86 -8.96
C CYS A 59 -0.09 7.75 -10.35
N ALA A 60 0.11 8.72 -11.22
CA ALA A 60 -0.42 8.69 -12.58
C ALA A 60 0.13 7.52 -13.40
N ILE A 61 1.42 7.20 -13.28
CA ILE A 61 2.03 6.01 -13.90
C ILE A 61 1.41 4.74 -13.31
N GLY A 62 1.17 4.69 -12.01
CA GLY A 62 0.50 3.56 -11.33
C GLY A 62 -0.92 3.34 -11.85
N ILE A 63 -1.70 4.42 -11.99
CA ILE A 63 -3.06 4.39 -12.54
C ILE A 63 -3.05 3.95 -14.00
N ALA A 64 -2.17 4.51 -14.82
CA ALA A 64 -2.01 4.13 -16.22
C ALA A 64 -1.59 2.66 -16.37
N GLY A 65 -0.67 2.19 -15.53
CA GLY A 65 -0.29 0.78 -15.46
C GLY A 65 -1.46 -0.13 -15.07
N ARG A 66 -2.30 0.28 -14.12
CA ARG A 66 -3.51 -0.47 -13.76
C ARG A 66 -4.51 -0.50 -14.92
N ALA A 67 -4.64 0.60 -15.68
CA ALA A 67 -5.47 0.66 -16.86
C ALA A 67 -4.96 -0.26 -17.98
N ALA A 68 -3.66 -0.21 -18.27
CA ALA A 68 -3.04 -1.02 -19.32
C ALA A 68 -3.21 -2.53 -19.09
N PHE A 69 -3.19 -2.95 -17.84
CA PHE A 69 -3.37 -4.36 -17.44
C PHE A 69 -4.76 -4.64 -16.85
N PHE A 70 -5.76 -3.83 -17.18
CA PHE A 70 -7.11 -3.93 -16.59
C PHE A 70 -7.73 -5.32 -16.76
N MET A 71 -7.58 -5.91 -17.95
CA MET A 71 -8.15 -7.22 -18.31
C MET A 71 -7.48 -8.39 -17.58
N LEU A 72 -6.30 -8.19 -16.98
CA LEU A 72 -5.57 -9.24 -16.28
C LEU A 72 -5.84 -9.16 -14.77
N PRO A 73 -6.53 -10.15 -14.17
CA PRO A 73 -6.78 -10.15 -12.72
C PRO A 73 -5.47 -10.14 -11.94
N GLN A 74 -5.35 -9.22 -10.97
CA GLN A 74 -4.20 -9.02 -10.08
C GLN A 74 -2.83 -8.83 -10.75
N PHE A 75 -2.69 -8.98 -12.06
CA PHE A 75 -1.45 -8.77 -12.80
C PHE A 75 -1.25 -7.30 -13.15
N LYS A 76 -0.73 -6.50 -12.20
CA LYS A 76 -0.62 -5.04 -12.32
C LYS A 76 0.70 -4.52 -11.76
N PRO A 77 1.31 -3.45 -12.34
CA PRO A 77 2.59 -2.90 -11.90
C PRO A 77 2.50 -2.02 -10.64
N VAL A 78 1.31 -1.75 -10.11
CA VAL A 78 1.09 -0.77 -9.03
C VAL A 78 1.96 -1.03 -7.81
N MET A 79 2.02 -2.28 -7.33
CA MET A 79 2.81 -2.64 -6.16
C MET A 79 4.31 -2.44 -6.40
N ALA A 80 4.81 -2.81 -7.57
CA ALA A 80 6.21 -2.60 -7.95
C ALA A 80 6.56 -1.10 -7.96
N LEU A 81 5.69 -0.27 -8.53
CA LEU A 81 5.85 1.19 -8.55
C LEU A 81 5.83 1.79 -7.15
N THR A 82 4.94 1.30 -6.28
CA THR A 82 4.85 1.73 -4.87
C THR A 82 6.14 1.38 -4.11
N ILE A 83 6.67 0.18 -4.31
CA ILE A 83 7.95 -0.26 -3.72
C ILE A 83 9.09 0.65 -4.20
N VAL A 84 9.20 0.87 -5.50
CA VAL A 84 10.21 1.76 -6.10
C VAL A 84 10.11 3.18 -5.54
N ALA A 85 8.90 3.72 -5.37
CA ALA A 85 8.68 5.03 -4.77
C ALA A 85 9.18 5.08 -3.32
N GLY A 86 8.88 4.06 -2.51
CA GLY A 86 9.36 3.94 -1.13
C GLY A 86 10.87 3.86 -1.05
N VAL A 87 11.50 3.03 -1.87
CA VAL A 87 12.96 2.88 -1.94
C VAL A 87 13.64 4.19 -2.37
N ALA A 88 13.05 4.89 -3.34
CA ALA A 88 13.63 6.13 -3.86
C ALA A 88 13.47 7.31 -2.89
N PHE A 89 12.28 7.55 -2.37
CA PHE A 89 11.94 8.79 -1.63
C PHE A 89 11.71 8.58 -0.13
N GLY A 90 11.68 7.33 0.34
CA GLY A 90 11.46 6.98 1.75
C GLY A 90 10.06 6.48 2.03
N GLY A 91 9.87 5.97 3.27
CA GLY A 91 8.66 5.25 3.65
C GLY A 91 7.40 6.08 3.57
N GLU A 92 7.44 7.33 4.02
CA GLU A 92 6.28 8.23 4.00
C GLU A 92 5.79 8.51 2.58
N THR A 93 6.71 8.83 1.66
CA THR A 93 6.40 9.03 0.24
C THR A 93 5.90 7.74 -0.40
N GLY A 94 6.52 6.60 -0.06
CA GLY A 94 6.05 5.28 -0.51
C GLY A 94 4.63 4.97 -0.06
N PHE A 95 4.31 5.29 1.21
CA PHE A 95 2.95 5.15 1.73
C PHE A 95 1.95 5.99 0.93
N LEU A 96 2.26 7.26 0.72
CA LEU A 96 1.38 8.17 -0.01
C LEU A 96 1.16 7.74 -1.46
N VAL A 97 2.23 7.37 -2.17
CA VAL A 97 2.12 6.88 -3.56
C VAL A 97 1.23 5.65 -3.62
N GLY A 98 1.42 4.67 -2.71
CA GLY A 98 0.59 3.48 -2.65
C GLY A 98 -0.88 3.78 -2.37
N ALA A 99 -1.15 4.53 -1.30
CA ALA A 99 -2.50 4.89 -0.88
C ALA A 99 -3.24 5.74 -1.92
N MET A 100 -2.59 6.79 -2.43
CA MET A 100 -3.20 7.70 -3.39
C MET A 100 -3.40 7.06 -4.76
N THR A 101 -2.50 6.18 -5.20
CA THR A 101 -2.68 5.40 -6.44
C THR A 101 -3.92 4.52 -6.35
N MET A 102 -4.15 3.86 -5.20
CA MET A 102 -5.34 3.04 -5.00
C MET A 102 -6.61 3.88 -4.97
N LEU A 103 -6.61 4.97 -4.21
CA LEU A 103 -7.75 5.88 -4.15
C LEU A 103 -8.13 6.41 -5.54
N ALA A 104 -7.18 7.05 -6.21
CA ALA A 104 -7.43 7.68 -7.50
C ALA A 104 -7.78 6.67 -8.61
N SER A 105 -7.12 5.49 -8.63
CA SER A 105 -7.47 4.46 -9.59
C SER A 105 -8.86 3.86 -9.34
N ASN A 106 -9.28 3.71 -8.08
CA ASN A 106 -10.62 3.22 -7.77
C ASN A 106 -11.72 4.23 -8.14
N VAL A 107 -11.43 5.54 -8.16
CA VAL A 107 -12.37 6.53 -8.73
C VAL A 107 -12.65 6.23 -10.20
N LEU A 108 -11.64 5.77 -10.95
CA LEU A 108 -11.77 5.45 -12.38
C LEU A 108 -12.33 4.04 -12.64
N PHE A 109 -11.94 3.05 -11.83
CA PHE A 109 -12.28 1.63 -12.06
C PHE A 109 -13.38 1.09 -11.15
N GLY A 110 -13.91 1.91 -10.27
CA GLY A 110 -14.97 1.57 -9.33
C GLY A 110 -14.51 1.66 -7.88
N GLN A 111 -15.15 2.56 -7.14
CA GLN A 111 -15.01 2.67 -5.69
C GLN A 111 -15.81 1.57 -5.02
N GLY A 112 -15.28 1.05 -3.93
CA GLY A 112 -15.95 0.01 -3.16
C GLY A 112 -15.53 0.01 -1.68
N PRO A 113 -16.19 -0.81 -0.86
CA PRO A 113 -15.93 -0.88 0.57
C PRO A 113 -14.52 -1.37 0.90
N LEU A 114 -13.83 -2.03 -0.04
CA LEU A 114 -12.46 -2.48 0.11
C LEU A 114 -11.42 -1.39 -0.21
N THR A 115 -11.82 -0.23 -0.75
CA THR A 115 -10.89 0.84 -1.12
C THR A 115 -9.98 1.29 0.03
N PRO A 116 -10.45 1.58 1.25
CA PRO A 116 -9.57 1.99 2.34
C PRO A 116 -8.56 0.91 2.73
N TRP A 117 -8.96 -0.37 2.66
CA TRP A 117 -8.08 -1.50 2.91
C TRP A 117 -6.97 -1.61 1.87
N GLN A 118 -7.31 -1.42 0.58
CA GLN A 118 -6.34 -1.38 -0.51
C GLN A 118 -5.35 -0.23 -0.36
N MET A 119 -5.85 0.97 0.01
CA MET A 119 -5.01 2.15 0.27
C MET A 119 -4.00 1.85 1.39
N PHE A 120 -4.47 1.31 2.49
CA PHE A 120 -3.63 0.98 3.63
C PHE A 120 -2.61 -0.12 3.29
N ALA A 121 -3.05 -1.22 2.68
CA ALA A 121 -2.17 -2.34 2.32
C ALA A 121 -1.06 -1.89 1.36
N MET A 122 -1.39 -1.15 0.30
CA MET A 122 -0.38 -0.61 -0.61
C MET A 122 0.50 0.44 0.05
N GLY A 123 -0.08 1.31 0.89
CA GLY A 123 0.67 2.30 1.65
C GLY A 123 1.71 1.67 2.56
N ILE A 124 1.33 0.67 3.35
CA ILE A 124 2.25 -0.06 4.25
C ILE A 124 3.37 -0.75 3.47
N ILE A 125 3.09 -1.33 2.31
CA ILE A 125 4.12 -1.95 1.45
C ILE A 125 5.14 -0.90 1.01
N GLY A 126 4.68 0.27 0.55
CA GLY A 126 5.55 1.38 0.18
C GLY A 126 6.36 1.92 1.35
N PHE A 127 5.74 2.04 2.52
CA PHE A 127 6.40 2.46 3.75
C PHE A 127 7.50 1.49 4.17
N LEU A 128 7.20 0.20 4.22
CA LEU A 128 8.18 -0.83 4.59
C LEU A 128 9.32 -0.92 3.56
N ALA A 129 9.03 -0.78 2.27
CA ALA A 129 10.06 -0.72 1.25
C ALA A 129 11.04 0.44 1.53
N GLY A 130 10.53 1.63 1.81
CA GLY A 130 11.36 2.78 2.17
C GLY A 130 12.15 2.55 3.46
N LEU A 131 11.51 2.00 4.49
CA LEU A 131 12.16 1.71 5.78
C LEU A 131 13.30 0.70 5.64
N LEU A 132 13.07 -0.41 4.94
CA LEU A 132 14.02 -1.51 4.85
C LEU A 132 15.19 -1.23 3.92
N PHE A 133 14.92 -0.63 2.77
CA PHE A 133 15.96 -0.41 1.74
C PHE A 133 16.70 0.92 1.91
N ARG A 134 16.00 2.01 2.28
CA ARG A 134 16.66 3.30 2.46
C ARG A 134 17.52 3.37 3.73
N LYS A 135 17.08 2.70 4.83
CA LYS A 135 17.90 2.59 6.05
C LYS A 135 19.03 1.55 5.95
N GLY A 136 19.19 0.89 4.80
CA GLY A 136 20.27 -0.07 4.58
C GLY A 136 20.10 -1.43 5.28
N LEU A 137 18.90 -1.71 5.81
CA LEU A 137 18.58 -3.01 6.42
C LEU A 137 18.56 -4.13 5.35
N LEU A 138 18.11 -3.81 4.15
CA LEU A 138 18.19 -4.68 2.98
C LEU A 138 19.03 -4.03 1.88
N ARG A 139 19.79 -4.85 1.16
CA ARG A 139 20.58 -4.38 0.01
C ARG A 139 19.65 -3.91 -1.11
N ARG A 140 19.92 -2.71 -1.65
CA ARG A 140 19.20 -2.16 -2.80
C ARG A 140 19.68 -2.83 -4.09
N ASN A 141 19.35 -4.12 -4.25
CA ASN A 141 19.62 -4.87 -5.46
C ASN A 141 18.32 -5.48 -6.00
N ARG A 142 18.35 -5.86 -7.28
CA ARG A 142 17.19 -6.40 -8.01
C ARG A 142 16.58 -7.62 -7.30
N GLY A 143 17.41 -8.56 -6.87
CA GLY A 143 16.94 -9.79 -6.22
C GLY A 143 16.22 -9.52 -4.90
N ALA A 144 16.78 -8.69 -4.02
CA ALA A 144 16.15 -8.35 -2.75
C ALA A 144 14.82 -7.60 -2.93
N LEU A 145 14.74 -6.70 -3.93
CA LEU A 145 13.50 -6.00 -4.27
C LEU A 145 12.42 -6.98 -4.76
N CYS A 146 12.78 -7.93 -5.62
CA CYS A 146 11.85 -8.94 -6.12
C CYS A 146 11.35 -9.87 -5.01
N VAL A 147 12.25 -10.35 -4.14
CA VAL A 147 11.87 -11.19 -2.99
C VAL A 147 10.95 -10.42 -2.05
N PHE A 148 11.32 -9.19 -1.68
CA PHE A 148 10.47 -8.33 -0.86
C PHE A 148 9.10 -8.13 -1.50
N GLY A 149 9.05 -7.80 -2.79
CA GLY A 149 7.79 -7.56 -3.51
C GLY A 149 6.88 -8.78 -3.54
N ALA A 150 7.43 -9.97 -3.79
CA ALA A 150 6.66 -11.21 -3.78
C ALA A 150 6.13 -11.56 -2.37
N LEU A 151 6.98 -11.45 -1.36
CA LEU A 151 6.57 -11.67 0.03
C LEU A 151 5.55 -10.63 0.50
N ALA A 152 5.72 -9.35 0.13
CA ALA A 152 4.77 -8.29 0.45
C ALA A 152 3.40 -8.51 -0.20
N ALA A 153 3.34 -9.05 -1.41
CA ALA A 153 2.09 -9.38 -2.07
C ALA A 153 1.31 -10.47 -1.30
N ILE A 154 1.98 -11.53 -0.88
CA ILE A 154 1.32 -12.66 -0.19
C ILE A 154 1.05 -12.31 1.28
N LEU A 155 2.08 -11.86 2.01
CA LEU A 155 2.00 -11.74 3.48
C LEU A 155 1.34 -10.43 3.92
N ILE A 156 1.61 -9.32 3.23
CA ILE A 156 1.08 -8.01 3.64
C ILE A 156 -0.22 -7.73 2.92
N TYR A 157 -0.21 -7.74 1.58
CA TYR A 157 -1.42 -7.43 0.83
C TYR A 157 -2.48 -8.51 1.02
N GLY A 158 -2.18 -9.77 0.77
CA GLY A 158 -3.07 -10.89 1.02
C GLY A 158 -3.47 -11.01 2.50
N GLY A 159 -2.50 -10.79 3.42
CA GLY A 159 -2.74 -10.78 4.86
C GLY A 159 -3.76 -9.74 5.32
N ILE A 160 -3.85 -8.60 4.65
CA ILE A 160 -4.83 -7.52 4.94
C ILE A 160 -6.11 -7.71 4.14
N MET A 161 -6.01 -8.02 2.85
CA MET A 161 -7.17 -8.03 1.96
C MET A 161 -8.08 -9.25 2.13
N ASN A 162 -7.54 -10.43 2.49
CA ASN A 162 -8.35 -11.62 2.70
C ASN A 162 -9.26 -11.47 3.94
N PRO A 163 -8.78 -11.04 5.12
CA PRO A 163 -9.66 -10.72 6.25
C PRO A 163 -10.62 -9.56 5.97
N ALA A 164 -10.16 -8.51 5.26
CA ALA A 164 -11.02 -7.40 4.88
C ALA A 164 -12.18 -7.84 3.98
N SER A 165 -11.91 -8.75 3.05
CA SER A 165 -12.95 -9.34 2.19
C SER A 165 -13.94 -10.17 3.00
N ALA A 166 -13.46 -11.00 3.94
CA ALA A 166 -14.32 -11.75 4.84
C ALA A 166 -15.23 -10.83 5.66
N LEU A 167 -14.69 -9.79 6.27
CA LEU A 167 -15.45 -8.78 7.01
C LEU A 167 -16.49 -8.06 6.15
N THR A 168 -16.12 -7.75 4.91
CA THR A 168 -16.99 -7.01 3.98
C THR A 168 -18.18 -7.83 3.52
N TRP A 169 -17.96 -9.10 3.17
CA TRP A 169 -18.97 -9.92 2.51
C TRP A 169 -19.73 -10.85 3.45
N VAL A 170 -19.10 -11.31 4.54
CA VAL A 170 -19.72 -12.19 5.53
C VAL A 170 -20.13 -11.42 6.79
N GLY A 171 -19.39 -10.36 7.14
CA GLY A 171 -19.64 -9.54 8.34
C GLY A 171 -19.13 -10.15 9.64
N GLU A 172 -18.50 -11.33 9.59
CA GLU A 172 -17.96 -12.05 10.75
C GLU A 172 -16.56 -12.58 10.46
N LEU A 173 -15.76 -12.73 11.50
CA LEU A 173 -14.46 -13.38 11.45
C LEU A 173 -14.45 -14.56 12.40
N ASN A 174 -14.29 -15.76 11.83
CA ASN A 174 -13.95 -16.97 12.58
C ASN A 174 -12.86 -17.75 11.84
N GLY A 175 -12.26 -18.74 12.49
CA GLY A 175 -11.13 -19.48 11.92
C GLY A 175 -11.46 -20.15 10.59
N THR A 176 -12.67 -20.68 10.43
CA THR A 176 -13.11 -21.37 9.21
C THR A 176 -13.29 -20.37 8.06
N ILE A 177 -13.94 -19.24 8.32
CA ILE A 177 -14.14 -18.17 7.34
C ILE A 177 -12.78 -17.62 6.88
N LEU A 178 -11.89 -17.29 7.82
CA LEU A 178 -10.55 -16.81 7.49
C LEU A 178 -9.77 -17.79 6.63
N LEU A 179 -9.74 -19.07 7.01
CA LEU A 179 -9.07 -20.10 6.25
C LEU A 179 -9.64 -20.22 4.82
N THR A 180 -10.95 -20.16 4.67
CA THR A 180 -11.63 -20.21 3.37
C THR A 180 -11.21 -19.03 2.49
N TYR A 181 -11.18 -17.80 3.04
CA TYR A 181 -10.77 -16.61 2.29
C TYR A 181 -9.29 -16.63 1.95
N TYR A 182 -8.40 -17.13 2.82
CA TYR A 182 -6.98 -17.29 2.50
C TYR A 182 -6.75 -18.34 1.40
N ILE A 183 -7.41 -19.49 1.47
CA ILE A 183 -7.27 -20.53 0.44
C ILE A 183 -7.81 -20.04 -0.90
N SER A 184 -8.96 -19.40 -0.93
CA SER A 184 -9.57 -18.88 -2.18
C SER A 184 -8.83 -17.67 -2.73
N GLY A 185 -8.20 -16.85 -1.87
CA GLY A 185 -7.41 -15.69 -2.23
C GLY A 185 -6.00 -16.03 -2.72
N LEU A 186 -5.43 -17.16 -2.26
CA LEU A 186 -4.04 -17.55 -2.54
C LEU A 186 -3.66 -17.54 -4.03
N PRO A 187 -4.47 -18.05 -4.98
CA PRO A 187 -4.15 -17.99 -6.41
C PRO A 187 -3.98 -16.54 -6.90
N PHE A 188 -4.83 -15.63 -6.44
CA PHE A 188 -4.77 -14.20 -6.80
C PHE A 188 -3.55 -13.52 -6.17
N ASP A 189 -3.23 -13.84 -4.93
CA ASP A 189 -2.04 -13.35 -4.23
C ASP A 189 -0.76 -13.84 -4.94
N CYS A 190 -0.73 -15.09 -5.41
CA CYS A 190 0.38 -15.64 -6.20
C CYS A 190 0.54 -14.93 -7.56
N ILE A 191 -0.57 -14.63 -8.26
CA ILE A 191 -0.52 -13.86 -9.52
C ILE A 191 0.04 -12.47 -9.24
N GLN A 192 -0.40 -11.81 -8.18
CA GLN A 192 0.09 -10.49 -7.79
C GLN A 192 1.57 -10.53 -7.40
N ALA A 193 2.02 -11.56 -6.68
CA ALA A 193 3.41 -11.78 -6.34
C ALA A 193 4.28 -11.96 -7.59
N ALA A 194 3.85 -12.80 -8.53
CA ALA A 194 4.52 -13.03 -9.80
C ALA A 194 4.59 -11.75 -10.65
N ALA A 195 3.49 -11.00 -10.75
CA ALA A 195 3.46 -9.72 -11.43
C ALA A 195 4.43 -8.71 -10.80
N THR A 196 4.40 -8.59 -9.47
CA THR A 196 5.28 -7.67 -8.74
C THR A 196 6.74 -8.04 -8.93
N TRP A 197 7.07 -9.34 -8.85
CA TRP A 197 8.40 -9.84 -9.14
C TRP A 197 8.85 -9.44 -10.54
N LEU A 198 8.04 -9.70 -11.55
CA LEU A 198 8.34 -9.45 -12.96
C LEU A 198 8.55 -7.95 -13.23
N PHE A 199 7.65 -7.11 -12.75
CA PHE A 199 7.78 -5.66 -12.93
C PHE A 199 8.98 -5.07 -12.17
N LEU A 200 9.33 -5.59 -10.99
CA LEU A 200 10.55 -5.20 -10.27
C LEU A 200 11.80 -5.70 -10.99
N TRP A 201 11.79 -6.91 -11.52
CA TRP A 201 12.94 -7.49 -12.21
C TRP A 201 13.37 -6.65 -13.41
N PHE A 202 12.43 -6.21 -14.24
CA PHE A 202 12.71 -5.44 -15.43
C PHE A 202 12.72 -3.92 -15.20
N GLY A 203 11.92 -3.43 -14.27
CA GLY A 203 11.66 -2.00 -14.11
C GLY A 203 12.35 -1.32 -12.94
N ALA A 204 12.75 -2.05 -11.88
CA ALA A 204 13.22 -1.42 -10.66
C ALA A 204 14.52 -0.63 -10.85
N GLU A 205 15.57 -1.24 -11.42
CA GLU A 205 16.86 -0.58 -11.59
C GLU A 205 16.79 0.67 -12.49
N PRO A 206 16.27 0.57 -13.74
CA PRO A 206 16.22 1.75 -14.61
C PRO A 206 15.34 2.87 -14.05
N MET A 207 14.30 2.51 -13.30
CA MET A 207 13.42 3.48 -12.68
C MET A 207 14.09 4.17 -11.48
N LEU A 208 14.76 3.40 -10.61
CA LEU A 208 15.51 3.93 -9.47
C LEU A 208 16.64 4.85 -9.92
N GLU A 209 17.39 4.48 -10.98
CA GLU A 209 18.43 5.36 -11.55
C GLU A 209 17.86 6.70 -12.05
N LYS A 210 16.73 6.67 -12.75
CA LYS A 210 16.05 7.90 -13.21
C LYS A 210 15.58 8.75 -12.03
N LEU A 211 14.98 8.13 -11.01
CA LEU A 211 14.50 8.85 -9.82
C LEU A 211 15.68 9.45 -9.01
N ASP A 212 16.80 8.73 -8.91
CA ASP A 212 18.00 9.27 -8.25
C ASP A 212 18.59 10.46 -9.01
N ARG A 213 18.63 10.42 -10.35
CA ARG A 213 19.03 11.58 -11.17
C ARG A 213 18.09 12.78 -10.97
N ILE A 214 16.78 12.54 -10.87
CA ILE A 214 15.78 13.58 -10.60
C ILE A 214 16.04 14.21 -9.22
N LYS A 215 16.31 13.40 -8.18
CA LYS A 215 16.62 13.89 -6.84
C LYS A 215 17.84 14.83 -6.85
N VAL A 216 18.92 14.41 -7.51
CA VAL A 216 20.14 15.24 -7.62
C VAL A 216 19.85 16.53 -8.41
N LYS A 217 19.19 16.43 -9.57
CA LYS A 217 18.87 17.59 -10.42
C LYS A 217 18.03 18.64 -9.70
N TYR A 218 17.12 18.24 -8.84
CA TYR A 218 16.20 19.15 -8.16
C TYR A 218 16.56 19.43 -6.69
N GLY A 219 17.73 18.99 -6.23
CA GLY A 219 18.20 19.26 -4.87
C GLY A 219 17.34 18.61 -3.77
N MET A 220 16.74 17.46 -4.04
CA MET A 220 15.93 16.71 -3.07
C MET A 220 16.76 15.67 -2.31
N VAL A 221 18.07 15.81 -2.29
CA VAL A 221 18.97 14.99 -1.49
C VAL A 221 19.04 15.64 -0.12
N GLU A 222 18.47 15.01 0.90
CA GLU A 222 18.80 15.36 2.28
C GLU A 222 20.27 14.99 2.50
N VAL A 223 21.09 16.01 2.80
CA VAL A 223 22.50 15.87 3.23
C VAL A 223 22.54 15.29 4.64
#